data_8cf2614cedcb198cdd27976163cc9705
#
_entry.id   8cf2614cedcb198cdd27976163cc9705
#
_cell.length_a   1.000
_cell.length_b   1.000
_cell.length_c   1.000
_cell.angle_alpha   90.00
_cell.angle_beta   90.00
_cell.angle_gamma   90.00
#
_symmetry.space_group_name_H-M   'P 1'
#
loop_
_entity.id
_entity.type
_entity.pdbx_description
1 polymer ?
#
loop_
_entity_poly.entity_id
_entity_poly.type
_entity_poly.pdbx_seq_one_letter_code
_entity_poly.pdbx_strand_id
1 'polypeptide(L)'
;KADGSYTYFVPDVAYHLAKFERGFNQALNIQGSDHHGTVARVRAGIQAASGDFGFNIPKTFPEYMLHKMLQVVKDGQPVKMSKRSGTYVTLSDLVNWVGKDAARLFMVNRRADAEFVFDVDLALSQSDENPVYYLQYAHARICSVFAQAQEKGIEVPSVEEMASEDLSSLTAPTEL
;
A
#
# COMPACT_ATOMS: atom_id res chain seq x y z
N LYS A 1 28.00 16.42 -13.08
CA LYS A 1 29.11 15.48 -13.24
C LYS A 1 30.23 16.17 -14.04
N ALA A 2 31.41 15.58 -14.05
CA ALA A 2 32.56 16.17 -14.75
C ALA A 2 32.35 16.27 -16.28
N ASP A 3 31.47 15.45 -16.86
CA ASP A 3 31.08 15.46 -18.27
C ASP A 3 29.96 16.47 -18.61
N GLY A 4 29.59 17.35 -17.68
CA GLY A 4 28.49 18.31 -17.85
C GLY A 4 27.10 17.71 -17.77
N SER A 5 26.94 16.39 -17.61
CA SER A 5 25.63 15.77 -17.46
C SER A 5 25.05 15.99 -16.06
N TYR A 6 23.75 16.07 -15.97
CA TYR A 6 23.03 16.20 -14.71
C TYR A 6 23.05 14.88 -13.90
N THR A 7 22.97 15.01 -12.59
CA THR A 7 22.61 13.88 -11.70
C THR A 7 21.09 13.74 -11.66
N TYR A 8 20.57 12.66 -11.09
CA TYR A 8 19.13 12.45 -10.93
C TYR A 8 18.41 13.57 -10.16
N PHE A 9 19.13 14.34 -9.36
CA PHE A 9 18.57 15.44 -8.59
C PHE A 9 17.91 16.52 -9.48
N VAL A 10 18.56 16.93 -10.57
CA VAL A 10 18.01 17.99 -11.44
C VAL A 10 16.76 17.53 -12.18
N PRO A 11 16.72 16.35 -12.83
CA PRO A 11 15.51 15.80 -13.39
C PRO A 11 14.35 15.64 -12.38
N ASP A 12 14.65 15.22 -11.13
CA ASP A 12 13.65 15.10 -10.07
C ASP A 12 13.00 16.44 -9.73
N VAL A 13 13.81 17.47 -9.53
CA VAL A 13 13.31 18.84 -9.27
C VAL A 13 12.46 19.33 -10.45
N ALA A 14 12.95 19.20 -11.68
CA ALA A 14 12.24 19.61 -12.89
C ALA A 14 10.90 18.87 -13.05
N TYR A 15 10.89 17.57 -12.76
CA TYR A 15 9.67 16.77 -12.84
C TYR A 15 8.60 17.22 -11.84
N HIS A 16 8.99 17.61 -10.63
CA HIS A 16 8.05 18.13 -9.63
C HIS A 16 7.55 19.55 -9.98
N LEU A 17 8.39 20.39 -10.53
CA LEU A 17 7.96 21.69 -11.06
C LEU A 17 6.94 21.52 -12.19
N ALA A 18 7.18 20.60 -13.12
CA ALA A 18 6.25 20.28 -14.20
C ALA A 18 4.90 19.71 -13.70
N LYS A 19 4.90 18.95 -12.59
CA LYS A 19 3.63 18.53 -11.95
C LYS A 19 2.86 19.75 -11.45
N PHE A 20 3.52 20.68 -10.77
CA PHE A 20 2.88 21.88 -10.25
C PHE A 20 2.37 22.79 -11.36
N GLU A 21 3.17 22.98 -12.43
CA GLU A 21 2.77 23.71 -13.65
C GLU A 21 1.50 23.12 -14.30
N ARG A 22 1.35 21.79 -14.27
CA ARG A 22 0.15 21.10 -14.76
C ARG A 22 -1.06 21.21 -13.83
N GLY A 23 -0.96 21.96 -12.74
CA GLY A 23 -2.05 22.21 -11.79
C GLY A 23 -2.18 21.21 -10.63
N PHE A 24 -1.22 20.29 -10.47
CA PHE A 24 -1.22 19.39 -9.30
C PHE A 24 -0.67 20.12 -8.08
N ASN A 25 -1.55 20.55 -7.21
CA ASN A 25 -1.19 21.19 -5.92
C ASN A 25 -0.85 20.20 -4.81
N GLN A 26 -1.14 18.92 -5.01
CA GLN A 26 -0.73 17.79 -4.17
C GLN A 26 -0.04 16.73 -5.03
N ALA A 27 1.07 16.21 -4.56
CA ALA A 27 1.81 15.12 -5.20
C ALA A 27 2.40 14.22 -4.11
N LEU A 28 1.98 12.96 -4.08
CA LEU A 28 2.51 11.96 -3.14
C LEU A 28 3.53 11.07 -3.85
N ASN A 29 4.76 11.09 -3.38
CA ASN A 29 5.82 10.17 -3.81
C ASN A 29 5.92 9.00 -2.85
N ILE A 30 5.78 7.79 -3.38
CA ILE A 30 5.97 6.55 -2.64
C ILE A 30 7.34 6.00 -3.01
N GLN A 31 8.26 5.92 -2.04
CA GLN A 31 9.65 5.52 -2.26
C GLN A 31 10.15 4.62 -1.14
N GLY A 32 11.25 3.90 -1.39
CA GLY A 32 11.96 3.17 -0.35
C GLY A 32 12.62 4.11 0.67
N SER A 33 12.77 3.66 1.89
CA SER A 33 13.39 4.45 2.99
C SER A 33 14.86 4.81 2.75
N ASP A 34 15.53 4.13 1.82
CA ASP A 34 16.86 4.49 1.32
C ASP A 34 16.90 5.86 0.64
N HIS A 35 15.75 6.35 0.15
CA HIS A 35 15.59 7.69 -0.41
C HIS A 35 15.38 8.80 0.65
N HIS A 36 15.32 8.50 1.95
CA HIS A 36 15.08 9.49 3.00
C HIS A 36 15.96 10.74 2.88
N GLY A 37 17.26 10.56 2.58
CA GLY A 37 18.20 11.66 2.43
C GLY A 37 17.97 12.57 1.20
N THR A 38 17.14 12.16 0.25
CA THR A 38 16.83 12.96 -0.95
C THR A 38 15.65 13.90 -0.75
N VAL A 39 14.74 13.59 0.16
CA VAL A 39 13.50 14.34 0.40
C VAL A 39 13.76 15.83 0.65
N ALA A 40 14.59 16.15 1.63
CA ALA A 40 14.90 17.55 1.98
C ALA A 40 15.60 18.27 0.82
N ARG A 41 16.51 17.59 0.13
CA ARG A 41 17.26 18.14 -1.01
C ARG A 41 16.34 18.45 -2.20
N VAL A 42 15.42 17.55 -2.55
CA VAL A 42 14.48 17.77 -3.66
C VAL A 42 13.55 18.93 -3.33
N ARG A 43 12.98 18.96 -2.13
CA ARG A 43 12.15 20.10 -1.67
C ARG A 43 12.92 21.42 -1.72
N ALA A 44 14.16 21.46 -1.23
CA ALA A 44 15.00 22.67 -1.31
C ALA A 44 15.27 23.09 -2.77
N GLY A 45 15.53 22.14 -3.66
CA GLY A 45 15.72 22.40 -5.08
C GLY A 45 14.48 22.99 -5.74
N ILE A 46 13.29 22.45 -5.41
CA ILE A 46 12.01 22.97 -5.91
C ILE A 46 11.78 24.39 -5.39
N GLN A 47 12.02 24.66 -4.11
CA GLN A 47 11.88 26.00 -3.55
C GLN A 47 12.84 27.00 -4.18
N ALA A 48 14.09 26.61 -4.45
CA ALA A 48 15.07 27.46 -5.07
C ALA A 48 14.69 27.83 -6.53
N ALA A 49 14.15 26.87 -7.28
CA ALA A 49 13.79 27.08 -8.67
C ALA A 49 12.40 27.70 -8.87
N SER A 50 11.47 27.53 -7.91
CA SER A 50 10.07 27.95 -8.06
C SER A 50 9.89 29.43 -8.38
N GLY A 51 10.76 30.30 -7.82
CA GLY A 51 10.73 31.75 -8.05
C GLY A 51 10.98 32.13 -9.51
N ASP A 52 11.90 31.42 -10.18
CA ASP A 52 12.25 31.69 -11.59
C ASP A 52 11.07 31.36 -12.54
N PHE A 53 10.19 30.48 -12.11
CA PHE A 53 8.95 30.10 -12.84
C PHE A 53 7.71 30.86 -12.36
N GLY A 54 7.82 31.76 -11.40
CA GLY A 54 6.69 32.49 -10.83
C GLY A 54 5.73 31.61 -10.01
N PHE A 55 6.18 30.46 -9.55
CA PHE A 55 5.36 29.54 -8.78
C PHE A 55 5.47 29.79 -7.26
N ASN A 56 4.32 29.78 -6.59
CA ASN A 56 4.27 29.78 -5.12
C ASN A 56 4.01 28.35 -4.62
N ILE A 57 5.06 27.56 -4.56
CA ILE A 57 4.97 26.14 -4.21
C ILE A 57 5.06 25.96 -2.67
N PRO A 58 4.14 25.21 -2.03
CA PRO A 58 4.23 24.92 -0.60
C PRO A 58 5.54 24.20 -0.23
N LYS A 59 6.12 24.55 0.91
CA LYS A 59 7.39 23.93 1.39
C LYS A 59 7.27 22.43 1.62
N THR A 60 6.07 21.91 1.82
CA THR A 60 5.75 20.49 2.00
C THR A 60 5.60 19.72 0.69
N PHE A 61 5.52 20.45 -0.45
CA PHE A 61 5.39 19.81 -1.76
C PHE A 61 6.75 19.33 -2.31
N PRO A 62 6.83 18.14 -2.87
CA PRO A 62 5.84 17.05 -2.81
C PRO A 62 5.84 16.37 -1.43
N GLU A 63 4.75 15.66 -1.13
CA GLU A 63 4.67 14.76 0.01
C GLU A 63 5.40 13.45 -0.29
N TYR A 64 5.91 12.80 0.76
CA TYR A 64 6.61 11.52 0.63
C TYR A 64 6.06 10.50 1.61
N MET A 65 5.79 9.30 1.10
CA MET A 65 5.55 8.12 1.89
C MET A 65 6.74 7.17 1.71
N LEU A 66 7.55 7.03 2.76
CA LEU A 66 8.74 6.20 2.72
C LEU A 66 8.43 4.82 3.29
N HIS A 67 8.62 3.80 2.46
CA HIS A 67 8.43 2.41 2.85
C HIS A 67 9.73 1.77 3.31
N LYS A 68 9.69 1.07 4.42
CA LYS A 68 10.76 0.16 4.81
C LYS A 68 10.91 -0.94 3.76
N MET A 69 12.14 -1.41 3.61
CA MET A 69 12.42 -2.55 2.73
C MET A 69 11.74 -3.80 3.29
N LEU A 70 11.14 -4.58 2.40
CA LEU A 70 10.59 -5.87 2.77
C LEU A 70 11.60 -6.99 2.47
N GLN A 71 11.52 -8.06 3.24
CA GLN A 71 12.19 -9.32 2.96
C GLN A 71 11.15 -10.34 2.52
N VAL A 72 11.52 -11.23 1.60
CA VAL A 72 10.69 -12.37 1.21
C VAL A 72 11.33 -13.63 1.76
N VAL A 73 10.53 -14.45 2.44
CA VAL A 73 10.91 -15.76 2.94
C VAL A 73 10.06 -16.81 2.24
N LYS A 74 10.68 -17.90 1.82
CA LYS A 74 10.03 -19.06 1.20
C LYS A 74 10.74 -20.33 1.63
N ASP A 75 10.00 -21.38 1.94
CA ASP A 75 10.52 -22.64 2.50
C ASP A 75 11.39 -22.38 3.75
N GLY A 76 10.97 -21.43 4.59
CA GLY A 76 11.68 -21.02 5.80
C GLY A 76 13.02 -20.30 5.55
N GLN A 77 13.35 -19.93 4.31
CA GLN A 77 14.62 -19.31 3.95
C GLN A 77 14.43 -17.96 3.27
N PRO A 78 15.28 -16.96 3.59
CA PRO A 78 15.25 -15.69 2.88
C PRO A 78 15.53 -15.87 1.39
N VAL A 79 14.65 -15.37 0.55
CA VAL A 79 14.87 -15.36 -0.90
C VAL A 79 15.88 -14.26 -1.23
N LYS A 80 17.02 -14.66 -1.81
CA LYS A 80 18.09 -13.72 -2.17
C LYS A 80 17.63 -12.78 -3.28
N MET A 81 17.61 -11.50 -2.97
CA MET A 81 17.29 -10.42 -3.91
C MET A 81 18.58 -9.75 -4.38
N SER A 82 19.19 -10.22 -5.46
CA SER A 82 20.40 -9.61 -6.02
C SER A 82 20.21 -9.26 -7.49
N LYS A 83 20.16 -7.96 -7.78
CA LYS A 83 20.14 -7.45 -9.16
C LYS A 83 21.36 -7.91 -10.00
N ARG A 84 22.51 -8.13 -9.34
CA ARG A 84 23.75 -8.53 -10.01
C ARG A 84 23.79 -10.00 -10.43
N SER A 85 23.07 -10.87 -9.72
CA SER A 85 22.99 -12.31 -10.03
C SER A 85 21.78 -12.68 -10.89
N GLY A 86 20.93 -11.73 -11.28
CA GLY A 86 19.70 -11.99 -12.03
C GLY A 86 18.60 -12.70 -11.21
N THR A 87 18.85 -12.94 -9.93
CA THR A 87 17.93 -13.63 -9.01
C THR A 87 17.26 -12.63 -8.09
N TYR A 88 16.27 -11.93 -8.56
CA TYR A 88 15.40 -11.09 -7.72
C TYR A 88 13.96 -11.53 -7.90
N VAL A 89 13.21 -11.51 -6.80
CA VAL A 89 11.78 -11.77 -6.84
C VAL A 89 11.07 -10.54 -7.39
N THR A 90 10.34 -10.72 -8.46
CA THR A 90 9.46 -9.69 -9.00
C THR A 90 8.11 -9.72 -8.28
N LEU A 91 7.35 -8.63 -8.38
CA LEU A 91 5.96 -8.63 -7.93
C LEU A 91 5.13 -9.70 -8.66
N SER A 92 5.43 -9.94 -9.94
CA SER A 92 4.81 -11.00 -10.74
C SER A 92 5.06 -12.39 -10.15
N ASP A 93 6.30 -12.66 -9.74
CA ASP A 93 6.64 -13.94 -9.10
C ASP A 93 5.87 -14.12 -7.80
N LEU A 94 5.82 -13.07 -6.97
CA LEU A 94 5.09 -13.10 -5.72
C LEU A 94 3.59 -13.38 -5.93
N VAL A 95 2.97 -12.67 -6.88
CA VAL A 95 1.55 -12.90 -7.23
C VAL A 95 1.32 -14.30 -7.79
N ASN A 96 2.26 -14.82 -8.57
CA ASN A 96 2.17 -16.19 -9.10
C ASN A 96 2.30 -17.25 -7.99
N TRP A 97 3.05 -16.97 -6.93
CA TRP A 97 3.22 -17.90 -5.81
C TRP A 97 2.00 -17.91 -4.88
N VAL A 98 1.50 -16.75 -4.49
CA VAL A 98 0.50 -16.66 -3.41
C VAL A 98 -0.88 -16.18 -3.88
N GLY A 99 -1.02 -15.81 -5.13
CA GLY A 99 -2.22 -15.19 -5.66
C GLY A 99 -2.33 -13.69 -5.37
N LYS A 100 -3.19 -13.04 -6.13
CA LYS A 100 -3.38 -11.57 -6.07
C LYS A 100 -3.87 -11.11 -4.69
N ASP A 101 -4.84 -11.82 -4.11
CA ASP A 101 -5.50 -11.40 -2.88
C ASP A 101 -4.55 -11.46 -1.69
N ALA A 102 -3.78 -12.55 -1.58
CA ALA A 102 -2.77 -12.68 -0.55
C ALA A 102 -1.66 -11.64 -0.72
N ALA A 103 -1.12 -11.48 -1.93
CA ALA A 103 -0.09 -10.47 -2.19
C ALA A 103 -0.57 -9.06 -1.77
N ARG A 104 -1.80 -8.67 -2.13
CA ARG A 104 -2.37 -7.36 -1.79
C ARG A 104 -2.59 -7.20 -0.29
N LEU A 105 -3.27 -8.16 0.34
CA LEU A 105 -3.60 -8.05 1.76
C LEU A 105 -2.35 -7.96 2.62
N PHE A 106 -1.37 -8.82 2.40
CA PHE A 106 -0.12 -8.80 3.16
C PHE A 106 0.64 -7.47 3.02
N MET A 107 0.59 -6.84 1.82
CA MET A 107 1.23 -5.55 1.59
C MET A 107 0.49 -4.40 2.28
N VAL A 108 -0.85 -4.36 2.26
CA VAL A 108 -1.62 -3.26 2.84
C VAL A 108 -1.86 -3.40 4.34
N ASN A 109 -1.73 -4.61 4.87
CA ASN A 109 -1.93 -4.88 6.31
C ASN A 109 -0.75 -4.41 7.19
N ARG A 110 0.17 -3.63 6.64
CA ARG A 110 1.36 -3.14 7.34
C ARG A 110 1.52 -1.64 7.16
N ARG A 111 2.04 -1.00 8.19
CA ARG A 111 2.43 0.40 8.08
C ARG A 111 3.65 0.54 7.17
N ALA A 112 3.71 1.61 6.41
CA ALA A 112 4.83 1.89 5.50
C ALA A 112 6.20 1.96 6.23
N ASP A 113 6.21 2.47 7.46
CA ASP A 113 7.40 2.67 8.29
C ASP A 113 7.80 1.44 9.13
N ALA A 114 7.04 0.34 9.02
CA ALA A 114 7.33 -0.92 9.71
C ALA A 114 8.19 -1.85 8.84
N GLU A 115 9.14 -2.54 9.48
CA GLU A 115 9.84 -3.66 8.84
C GLU A 115 8.85 -4.77 8.55
N PHE A 116 9.01 -5.41 7.39
CA PHE A 116 8.09 -6.44 6.96
C PHE A 116 8.83 -7.63 6.34
N VAL A 117 8.47 -8.81 6.82
CA VAL A 117 8.85 -10.09 6.22
C VAL A 117 7.61 -10.67 5.54
N PHE A 118 7.67 -10.81 4.22
CA PHE A 118 6.65 -11.49 3.45
C PHE A 118 6.95 -12.98 3.46
N ASP A 119 6.20 -13.73 4.25
CA ASP A 119 6.30 -15.17 4.35
C ASP A 119 5.35 -15.82 3.34
N VAL A 120 5.93 -16.46 2.31
CA VAL A 120 5.19 -17.13 1.23
C VAL A 120 4.46 -18.34 1.77
N ASP A 121 5.06 -19.08 2.71
CA ASP A 121 4.49 -20.31 3.24
C ASP A 121 3.28 -20.00 4.11
N LEU A 122 3.37 -18.94 4.94
CA LEU A 122 2.23 -18.41 5.70
C LEU A 122 1.12 -17.92 4.76
N ALA A 123 1.46 -17.21 3.69
CA ALA A 123 0.47 -16.68 2.75
C ALA A 123 -0.29 -17.78 1.99
N LEU A 124 0.28 -18.98 1.89
CA LEU A 124 -0.34 -20.16 1.27
C LEU A 124 -1.07 -21.06 2.27
N SER A 125 -0.82 -20.88 3.57
CA SER A 125 -1.41 -21.75 4.60
C SER A 125 -2.93 -21.56 4.71
N GLN A 126 -3.63 -22.66 4.99
CA GLN A 126 -5.07 -22.66 5.31
C GLN A 126 -5.28 -22.74 6.82
N SER A 127 -4.74 -21.78 7.54
CA SER A 127 -4.78 -21.71 8.99
C SER A 127 -5.23 -20.33 9.49
N ASP A 128 -5.63 -20.25 10.73
CA ASP A 128 -6.05 -19.00 11.38
C ASP A 128 -4.90 -17.97 11.48
N GLU A 129 -3.65 -18.41 11.34
CA GLU A 129 -2.49 -17.54 11.30
C GLU A 129 -2.39 -16.77 9.97
N ASN A 130 -3.04 -17.28 8.90
CA ASN A 130 -3.09 -16.60 7.61
C ASN A 130 -4.24 -15.58 7.59
N PRO A 131 -3.95 -14.27 7.62
CA PRO A 131 -5.00 -13.25 7.66
C PRO A 131 -5.88 -13.25 6.41
N VAL A 132 -5.36 -13.68 5.25
CA VAL A 132 -6.13 -13.78 4.00
C VAL A 132 -7.16 -14.89 4.11
N TYR A 133 -6.73 -16.07 4.53
CA TYR A 133 -7.60 -17.21 4.70
C TYR A 133 -8.71 -16.91 5.71
N TYR A 134 -8.36 -16.31 6.85
CA TYR A 134 -9.31 -15.92 7.88
C TYR A 134 -10.35 -14.92 7.35
N LEU A 135 -9.92 -13.90 6.63
CA LEU A 135 -10.82 -12.90 6.02
C LEU A 135 -11.76 -13.52 4.98
N GLN A 136 -11.23 -14.38 4.11
CA GLN A 136 -12.02 -15.08 3.10
C GLN A 136 -13.02 -16.03 3.74
N TYR A 137 -12.63 -16.74 4.80
CA TYR A 137 -13.50 -17.60 5.57
C TYR A 137 -14.65 -16.81 6.22
N ALA A 138 -14.34 -15.68 6.86
CA ALA A 138 -15.36 -14.80 7.45
C ALA A 138 -16.36 -14.33 6.41
N HIS A 139 -15.88 -13.86 5.25
CA HIS A 139 -16.73 -13.46 4.13
C HIS A 139 -17.63 -14.61 3.64
N ALA A 140 -17.07 -15.80 3.43
CA ALA A 140 -17.83 -16.97 3.00
C ALA A 140 -18.93 -17.34 4.02
N ARG A 141 -18.62 -17.23 5.32
CA ARG A 141 -19.62 -17.47 6.40
C ARG A 141 -20.77 -16.45 6.34
N ILE A 142 -20.44 -15.17 6.20
CA ILE A 142 -21.45 -14.11 6.07
C ILE A 142 -22.35 -14.36 4.86
N CYS A 143 -21.77 -14.64 3.70
CA CYS A 143 -22.51 -14.97 2.49
C CYS A 143 -23.44 -16.20 2.68
N SER A 144 -22.95 -17.21 3.40
CA SER A 144 -23.76 -18.41 3.71
C SER A 144 -24.95 -18.09 4.62
N VAL A 145 -24.79 -17.19 5.58
CA VAL A 145 -25.89 -16.73 6.44
C VAL A 145 -26.97 -16.04 5.62
N PHE A 146 -26.58 -15.14 4.71
CA PHE A 146 -27.53 -14.46 3.83
C PHE A 146 -28.25 -15.45 2.88
N ALA A 147 -27.52 -16.40 2.32
CA ALA A 147 -28.13 -17.45 1.47
C ALA A 147 -29.17 -18.27 2.26
N GLN A 148 -28.84 -18.67 3.49
CA GLN A 148 -29.77 -19.40 4.35
C GLN A 148 -30.99 -18.56 4.76
N ALA A 149 -30.81 -17.27 5.00
CA ALA A 149 -31.93 -16.37 5.30
C ALA A 149 -32.90 -16.33 4.11
N GLN A 150 -32.36 -16.15 2.90
CA GLN A 150 -33.15 -16.15 1.67
C GLN A 150 -33.91 -17.49 1.43
N GLU A 151 -33.24 -18.62 1.64
CA GLU A 151 -33.88 -19.95 1.54
C GLU A 151 -35.04 -20.13 2.53
N LYS A 152 -34.96 -19.51 3.68
CA LYS A 152 -36.00 -19.52 4.73
C LYS A 152 -37.06 -18.45 4.54
N GLY A 153 -36.98 -17.64 3.48
CA GLY A 153 -37.91 -16.55 3.23
C GLY A 153 -37.75 -15.38 4.21
N ILE A 154 -36.57 -15.26 4.88
CA ILE A 154 -36.27 -14.13 5.75
C ILE A 154 -35.72 -13.01 4.86
N GLU A 155 -36.42 -11.90 4.83
CA GLU A 155 -35.98 -10.71 4.12
C GLU A 155 -34.81 -10.05 4.88
N VAL A 156 -33.69 -9.85 4.17
CA VAL A 156 -32.52 -9.16 4.73
C VAL A 156 -32.61 -7.71 4.30
N PRO A 157 -32.69 -6.75 5.23
CA PRO A 157 -32.78 -5.36 4.89
C PRO A 157 -31.53 -4.86 4.16
N SER A 158 -31.68 -3.85 3.32
CA SER A 158 -30.55 -3.16 2.68
C SER A 158 -29.71 -2.39 3.70
N VAL A 159 -28.52 -1.98 3.31
CA VAL A 159 -27.62 -1.17 4.17
C VAL A 159 -28.26 0.16 4.52
N GLU A 160 -29.02 0.76 3.59
CA GLU A 160 -29.73 2.02 3.78
C GLU A 160 -30.89 1.88 4.80
N GLU A 161 -31.63 0.80 4.71
CA GLU A 161 -32.69 0.48 5.67
C GLU A 161 -32.12 0.21 7.06
N MET A 162 -31.05 -0.60 7.15
CA MET A 162 -30.36 -0.87 8.42
C MET A 162 -29.80 0.41 9.07
N ALA A 163 -29.30 1.36 8.26
CA ALA A 163 -28.77 2.63 8.80
C ALA A 163 -29.83 3.51 9.46
N SER A 164 -31.12 3.29 9.18
CA SER A 164 -32.26 4.01 9.76
C SER A 164 -32.91 3.26 10.94
N GLU A 165 -32.51 2.02 11.20
CA GLU A 165 -33.09 1.21 12.27
C GLU A 165 -32.56 1.58 13.67
N ASP A 166 -33.41 1.42 14.67
CA ASP A 166 -33.02 1.56 16.08
C ASP A 166 -32.29 0.29 16.55
N LEU A 167 -30.96 0.37 16.59
CA LEU A 167 -30.10 -0.71 17.05
C LEU A 167 -29.85 -0.71 18.57
N SER A 168 -30.58 0.10 19.34
CA SER A 168 -30.39 0.24 20.80
C SER A 168 -30.60 -1.05 21.60
N SER A 169 -31.25 -2.05 21.00
CA SER A 169 -31.43 -3.39 21.57
C SER A 169 -30.19 -4.28 21.45
N LEU A 170 -29.23 -3.92 20.57
CA LEU A 170 -27.96 -4.64 20.43
C LEU A 170 -27.03 -4.20 21.55
N THR A 171 -26.91 -5.00 22.60
CA THR A 171 -26.16 -4.64 23.81
C THR A 171 -24.97 -5.55 24.09
N ALA A 172 -24.85 -6.67 23.40
CA ALA A 172 -23.72 -7.57 23.58
C ALA A 172 -22.43 -6.96 22.98
N PRO A 173 -21.25 -7.15 23.59
CA PRO A 173 -19.98 -6.63 23.08
C PRO A 173 -19.63 -7.08 21.64
N THR A 174 -20.22 -8.17 21.20
CA THR A 174 -20.06 -8.71 19.82
C THR A 174 -21.05 -8.12 18.82
N GLU A 175 -22.00 -7.30 19.26
CA GLU A 175 -23.04 -6.66 18.43
C GLU A 175 -22.72 -5.18 18.19
N LEU A 176 -21.82 -4.60 18.98
CA LEU A 176 -21.33 -3.22 18.91
C LEU A 176 -20.03 -3.12 18.13
#